data_ba48241e9e2f374e8f2b684458f1a6d6
#
_entry.id   ba48241e9e2f374e8f2b684458f1a6d6
#
_cell.length_a   1.000
_cell.length_b   1.000
_cell.length_c   1.000
_cell.angle_alpha   90.00
_cell.angle_beta   90.00
_cell.angle_gamma   90.00
#
_symmetry.space_group_name_H-M   'P 1'
#
loop_
_entity.id
_entity.type
_entity.pdbx_description
1 polymer ?
#
loop_
_entity_poly.entity_id
_entity_poly.type
_entity_poly.pdbx_seq_one_letter_code
_entity_poly.pdbx_strand_id
1 'polypeptide(L)'
;MKHFEQVFTAILLGAVLLPQFAQPVTLLAQETAQKEVDIVFTHDTHSHLSSYETVYEDEVRELGGYARLKTIIDEKKEENPDTLVVDAGDFSMGTLAQTIYEQQAAELRMLGAIGCEVTTLGNHEFDYRSEGLANMLNSAKASGDVQP
;
A
#
# COMPACT_ATOMS: atom_id res chain seq x y z
N MET A 1 -68.72 -47.25 17.42
CA MET A 1 -67.87 -46.57 18.43
C MET A 1 -66.38 -46.85 18.27
N LYS A 2 -65.94 -47.98 17.76
CA LYS A 2 -64.47 -48.29 17.66
C LYS A 2 -63.72 -47.56 16.52
N HIS A 3 -64.38 -47.13 15.48
CA HIS A 3 -63.75 -46.41 14.36
C HIS A 3 -63.53 -44.90 14.64
N PHE A 4 -64.24 -44.33 15.59
CA PHE A 4 -64.12 -42.89 15.88
C PHE A 4 -62.93 -42.56 16.76
N GLU A 5 -62.56 -43.47 17.60
CA GLU A 5 -61.36 -43.35 18.50
C GLU A 5 -60.05 -43.47 17.72
N GLN A 6 -60.00 -44.29 16.66
CA GLN A 6 -58.75 -44.43 15.87
C GLN A 6 -58.47 -43.21 15.00
N VAL A 7 -59.48 -42.51 14.54
CA VAL A 7 -59.31 -41.28 13.74
C VAL A 7 -58.80 -40.13 14.60
N PHE A 8 -59.28 -40.04 15.86
CA PHE A 8 -58.85 -39.01 16.80
C PHE A 8 -57.39 -39.19 17.26
N THR A 9 -56.94 -40.43 17.44
CA THR A 9 -55.55 -40.71 17.83
C THR A 9 -54.54 -40.40 16.70
N ALA A 10 -54.92 -40.62 15.43
CA ALA A 10 -54.08 -40.33 14.30
C ALA A 10 -53.92 -38.83 14.07
N ILE A 11 -54.97 -38.01 14.34
CA ILE A 11 -54.91 -36.56 14.21
C ILE A 11 -54.06 -35.92 15.33
N LEU A 12 -54.08 -36.45 16.52
CA LEU A 12 -53.25 -36.00 17.64
C LEU A 12 -51.75 -36.31 17.44
N LEU A 13 -51.40 -37.45 16.84
CA LEU A 13 -50.02 -37.78 16.52
C LEU A 13 -49.43 -36.90 15.39
N GLY A 14 -50.29 -36.49 14.45
CA GLY A 14 -49.84 -35.60 13.36
C GLY A 14 -49.55 -34.16 13.79
N ALA A 15 -50.24 -33.69 14.84
CA ALA A 15 -50.06 -32.32 15.34
C ALA A 15 -48.83 -32.11 16.23
N VAL A 16 -48.29 -33.20 16.80
CA VAL A 16 -47.08 -33.13 17.68
C VAL A 16 -45.77 -33.21 16.88
N LEU A 17 -45.80 -33.66 15.63
CA LEU A 17 -44.59 -33.80 14.80
C LEU A 17 -44.27 -32.56 13.92
N LEU A 18 -45.21 -31.62 13.81
CA LEU A 18 -45.02 -30.43 12.96
C LEU A 18 -44.10 -29.32 13.51
N PRO A 19 -43.90 -29.15 14.82
CA PRO A 19 -43.01 -28.12 15.33
C PRO A 19 -41.52 -28.45 15.29
N GLN A 20 -41.13 -29.67 14.97
CA GLN A 20 -39.71 -30.06 15.04
C GLN A 20 -38.89 -29.79 13.78
N PHE A 21 -39.52 -29.37 12.70
CA PHE A 21 -38.80 -29.10 11.43
C PHE A 21 -38.58 -27.62 11.13
N ALA A 22 -39.08 -26.70 11.96
CA ALA A 22 -38.77 -25.27 11.83
C ALA A 22 -37.54 -24.94 12.72
N GLN A 23 -36.41 -25.48 12.39
CA GLN A 23 -35.16 -24.93 12.90
C GLN A 23 -34.97 -23.56 12.24
N PRO A 24 -34.75 -22.46 13.00
CA PRO A 24 -34.38 -21.21 12.39
C PRO A 24 -33.04 -21.44 11.68
N VAL A 25 -33.02 -21.31 10.37
CA VAL A 25 -31.79 -21.21 9.62
C VAL A 25 -31.19 -19.89 10.05
N THR A 26 -30.30 -19.94 11.04
CA THR A 26 -29.45 -18.79 11.36
C THR A 26 -28.53 -18.61 10.16
N LEU A 27 -28.87 -17.67 9.29
CA LEU A 27 -27.94 -17.19 8.29
C LEU A 27 -26.80 -16.55 9.09
N LEU A 28 -25.72 -17.30 9.30
CA LEU A 28 -24.47 -16.70 9.74
C LEU A 28 -24.03 -15.82 8.57
N ALA A 29 -24.30 -14.52 8.67
CA ALA A 29 -23.61 -13.56 7.85
C ALA A 29 -22.12 -13.78 8.10
N GLN A 30 -21.43 -14.34 7.12
CA GLN A 30 -20.00 -14.45 7.15
C GLN A 30 -19.52 -13.00 7.08
N GLU A 31 -19.09 -12.44 8.22
CA GLU A 31 -18.38 -11.17 8.22
C GLU A 31 -17.16 -11.39 7.31
N THR A 32 -17.26 -10.87 6.09
CA THR A 32 -16.09 -10.74 5.25
C THR A 32 -15.21 -9.74 5.96
N ALA A 33 -14.14 -10.20 6.59
CA ALA A 33 -13.14 -9.35 7.20
C ALA A 33 -12.70 -8.36 6.12
N GLN A 34 -13.05 -7.10 6.31
CA GLN A 34 -12.63 -6.02 5.41
C GLN A 34 -11.11 -5.90 5.59
N LYS A 35 -10.36 -6.20 4.52
CA LYS A 35 -8.92 -6.06 4.55
C LYS A 35 -8.61 -4.60 4.24
N GLU A 36 -8.04 -3.90 5.19
CA GLU A 36 -7.51 -2.55 5.02
C GLU A 36 -6.11 -2.64 4.41
N VAL A 37 -5.83 -1.77 3.46
CA VAL A 37 -4.52 -1.63 2.82
C VAL A 37 -4.10 -0.18 2.91
N ASP A 38 -2.99 0.07 3.59
CA ASP A 38 -2.38 1.39 3.67
C ASP A 38 -1.38 1.57 2.53
N ILE A 39 -1.41 2.74 1.90
CA ILE A 39 -0.47 3.09 0.84
C ILE A 39 0.18 4.42 1.17
N VAL A 40 1.51 4.42 1.28
CA VAL A 40 2.32 5.64 1.25
C VAL A 40 2.70 5.91 -0.19
N PHE A 41 2.29 7.06 -0.70
CA PHE A 41 2.44 7.43 -2.10
C PHE A 41 3.28 8.70 -2.25
N THR A 42 4.29 8.65 -3.12
CA THR A 42 5.13 9.79 -3.50
C THR A 42 5.16 9.98 -5.00
N HIS A 43 5.49 11.19 -5.44
CA HIS A 43 5.73 11.54 -6.84
C HIS A 43 6.51 12.85 -6.92
N ASP A 44 7.13 13.14 -8.06
CA ASP A 44 7.76 14.42 -8.38
C ASP A 44 8.72 14.91 -7.27
N THR A 45 9.56 14.02 -6.78
CA THR A 45 10.52 14.36 -5.71
C THR A 45 11.75 15.11 -6.21
N HIS A 46 12.01 15.07 -7.52
CA HIS A 46 12.96 15.90 -8.25
C HIS A 46 14.32 16.07 -7.55
N SER A 47 14.96 14.95 -7.20
CA SER A 47 16.28 14.93 -6.54
C SER A 47 16.35 15.70 -5.20
N HIS A 48 15.22 16.03 -4.56
CA HIS A 48 15.19 16.71 -3.26
C HIS A 48 15.50 15.74 -2.13
N LEU A 49 16.70 15.15 -2.15
CA LEU A 49 17.13 14.15 -1.15
C LEU A 49 17.29 14.75 0.25
N SER A 50 17.68 16.02 0.34
CA SER A 50 17.88 16.76 1.59
C SER A 50 16.67 17.63 1.92
N SER A 51 16.44 17.87 3.19
CA SER A 51 15.51 18.90 3.66
C SER A 51 16.03 20.29 3.34
N TYR A 52 15.11 21.25 3.33
CA TYR A 52 15.42 22.67 3.09
C TYR A 52 14.57 23.56 4.00
N GLU A 53 15.13 24.71 4.38
CA GLU A 53 14.39 25.73 5.09
C GLU A 53 13.57 26.59 4.12
N THR A 54 12.32 26.83 4.49
CA THR A 54 11.41 27.72 3.76
C THR A 54 10.44 28.40 4.70
N VAL A 55 9.80 29.47 4.23
CA VAL A 55 8.69 30.09 4.96
C VAL A 55 7.40 29.39 4.56
N TYR A 56 6.76 28.76 5.53
CA TYR A 56 5.48 28.11 5.38
C TYR A 56 4.53 28.59 6.50
N GLU A 57 3.36 29.14 6.13
CA GLU A 57 2.41 29.72 7.06
C GLU A 57 3.05 30.80 7.97
N ASP A 58 3.83 31.69 7.37
CA ASP A 58 4.56 32.80 8.03
C ASP A 58 5.62 32.37 9.06
N GLU A 59 5.97 31.09 9.11
CA GLU A 59 7.04 30.56 9.96
C GLU A 59 8.16 29.95 9.11
N VAL A 60 9.42 30.09 9.59
CA VAL A 60 10.55 29.35 9.00
C VAL A 60 10.45 27.90 9.44
N ARG A 61 10.28 27.02 8.48
CA ARG A 61 10.21 25.57 8.70
C ARG A 61 11.19 24.85 7.80
N GLU A 62 11.71 23.77 8.32
CA GLU A 62 12.48 22.81 7.55
C GLU A 62 11.54 21.76 6.98
N LEU A 63 11.48 21.66 5.64
CA LEU A 63 10.58 20.77 4.91
C LEU A 63 11.33 19.79 4.02
N GLY A 64 10.65 18.74 3.59
CA GLY A 64 11.15 17.76 2.63
C GLY A 64 12.27 16.87 3.16
N GLY A 65 12.95 16.24 2.23
CA GLY A 65 14.06 15.32 2.47
C GLY A 65 13.64 13.87 2.74
N TYR A 66 14.44 12.94 2.20
CA TYR A 66 14.15 11.51 2.27
C TYR A 66 14.28 10.95 3.69
N ALA A 67 15.10 11.55 4.55
CA ALA A 67 15.18 11.14 5.96
C ALA A 67 13.85 11.32 6.69
N ARG A 68 13.12 12.42 6.43
CA ARG A 68 11.80 12.67 7.01
C ARG A 68 10.75 11.74 6.43
N LEU A 69 10.81 11.53 5.11
CA LEU A 69 9.93 10.57 4.43
C LEU A 69 10.14 9.16 5.00
N LYS A 70 11.40 8.75 5.20
CA LYS A 70 11.72 7.49 5.86
C LYS A 70 11.07 7.36 7.24
N THR A 71 11.13 8.41 8.07
CA THR A 71 10.48 8.41 9.39
C THR A 71 8.98 8.15 9.27
N ILE A 72 8.29 8.84 8.35
CA ILE A 72 6.85 8.65 8.12
C ILE A 72 6.55 7.22 7.64
N ILE A 73 7.39 6.69 6.74
CA ILE A 73 7.25 5.31 6.25
C ILE A 73 7.40 4.30 7.38
N ASP A 74 8.41 4.49 8.25
CA ASP A 74 8.64 3.60 9.38
C ASP A 74 7.48 3.62 10.37
N GLU A 75 6.98 4.80 10.73
CA GLU A 75 5.81 4.96 11.58
C GLU A 75 4.58 4.25 10.99
N LYS A 76 4.34 4.40 9.68
CA LYS A 76 3.23 3.71 9.01
C LYS A 76 3.39 2.20 8.97
N LYS A 77 4.60 1.71 8.75
CA LYS A 77 4.89 0.27 8.79
C LYS A 77 4.87 -0.32 10.21
N GLU A 78 5.13 0.48 11.24
CA GLU A 78 4.91 0.08 12.63
C GLU A 78 3.42 -0.04 12.97
N GLU A 79 2.57 0.88 12.47
CA GLU A 79 1.11 0.82 12.62
C GLU A 79 0.51 -0.35 11.83
N ASN A 80 0.94 -0.55 10.59
CA ASN A 80 0.49 -1.63 9.70
C ASN A 80 1.69 -2.17 8.89
N PRO A 81 2.23 -3.34 9.23
CA PRO A 81 3.36 -3.94 8.51
C PRO A 81 3.09 -4.23 7.02
N ASP A 82 1.82 -4.34 6.63
CA ASP A 82 1.39 -4.55 5.23
C ASP A 82 1.28 -3.23 4.44
N THR A 83 1.70 -2.08 5.01
CA THR A 83 1.72 -0.78 4.32
C THR A 83 2.59 -0.87 3.07
N LEU A 84 2.00 -0.56 1.92
CA LEU A 84 2.69 -0.51 0.63
C LEU A 84 3.28 0.89 0.41
N VAL A 85 4.53 0.96 -0.01
CA VAL A 85 5.21 2.22 -0.33
C VAL A 85 5.49 2.28 -1.82
N VAL A 86 4.91 3.25 -2.51
CA VAL A 86 5.00 3.40 -3.96
C VAL A 86 5.37 4.81 -4.37
N ASP A 87 6.03 4.92 -5.52
CA ASP A 87 6.42 6.19 -6.13
C ASP A 87 5.95 6.24 -7.59
N ALA A 88 5.47 7.40 -8.05
CA ALA A 88 4.93 7.58 -9.40
C ALA A 88 5.91 8.24 -10.38
N GLY A 89 7.20 8.25 -10.08
CA GLY A 89 8.23 8.77 -10.98
C GLY A 89 8.50 10.26 -10.83
N ASP A 90 9.27 10.80 -11.75
CA ASP A 90 9.89 12.12 -11.66
C ASP A 90 10.69 12.30 -10.35
N PHE A 91 11.41 11.23 -9.98
CA PHE A 91 12.25 11.25 -8.79
C PHE A 91 13.60 11.96 -9.03
N SER A 92 13.99 12.13 -10.28
CA SER A 92 15.25 12.77 -10.68
C SER A 92 15.07 14.22 -11.15
N MET A 93 16.17 14.92 -11.41
CA MET A 93 16.22 16.27 -11.99
C MET A 93 15.55 17.37 -11.16
N GLY A 94 16.33 18.13 -10.43
CA GLY A 94 15.82 19.28 -9.63
C GLY A 94 16.85 19.86 -8.69
N THR A 95 17.88 19.09 -8.34
CA THR A 95 18.99 19.54 -7.49
C THR A 95 20.34 19.09 -8.05
N LEU A 96 21.43 19.47 -7.40
CA LEU A 96 22.77 19.03 -7.81
C LEU A 96 22.96 17.50 -7.72
N ALA A 97 22.11 16.77 -7.02
CA ALA A 97 22.15 15.30 -6.99
C ALA A 97 22.03 14.70 -8.39
N GLN A 98 21.28 15.33 -9.30
CA GLN A 98 21.15 14.90 -10.69
C GLN A 98 22.50 14.77 -11.43
N THR A 99 23.54 15.47 -11.02
CA THR A 99 24.86 15.41 -11.67
C THR A 99 25.55 14.05 -11.54
N ILE A 100 25.11 13.22 -10.62
CA ILE A 100 25.59 11.85 -10.42
C ILE A 100 24.55 10.79 -10.79
N TYR A 101 23.48 11.19 -11.47
CA TYR A 101 22.37 10.33 -11.87
C TYR A 101 22.83 9.04 -12.56
N GLU A 102 23.60 9.17 -13.66
CA GLU A 102 24.06 8.02 -14.43
C GLU A 102 25.07 7.13 -13.67
N GLN A 103 25.97 7.75 -12.89
CA GLN A 103 27.10 7.05 -12.28
C GLN A 103 26.76 6.43 -10.92
N GLN A 104 25.84 7.02 -10.20
CA GLN A 104 25.53 6.63 -8.83
C GLN A 104 24.09 6.18 -8.62
N ALA A 105 23.18 6.51 -9.55
CA ALA A 105 21.74 6.26 -9.41
C ALA A 105 21.21 6.70 -8.03
N ALA A 106 21.65 7.88 -7.55
CA ALA A 106 21.49 8.29 -6.17
C ALA A 106 20.03 8.31 -5.76
N GLU A 107 19.17 8.86 -6.61
CA GLU A 107 17.74 9.00 -6.35
C GLU A 107 17.05 7.64 -6.25
N LEU A 108 17.27 6.74 -7.20
CA LEU A 108 16.67 5.41 -7.21
C LEU A 108 17.13 4.56 -6.01
N ARG A 109 18.43 4.62 -5.69
CA ARG A 109 18.99 3.93 -4.51
C ARG A 109 18.41 4.50 -3.21
N MET A 110 18.19 5.80 -3.14
CA MET A 110 17.58 6.42 -1.95
C MET A 110 16.10 6.07 -1.82
N LEU A 111 15.36 5.94 -2.92
CA LEU A 111 13.98 5.40 -2.89
C LEU A 111 13.97 3.99 -2.28
N GLY A 112 14.84 3.10 -2.73
CA GLY A 112 14.97 1.77 -2.12
C GLY A 112 15.35 1.82 -0.64
N ALA A 113 16.31 2.68 -0.26
CA ALA A 113 16.76 2.82 1.12
C ALA A 113 15.69 3.32 2.09
N ILE A 114 14.74 4.14 1.64
CA ILE A 114 13.61 4.57 2.47
C ILE A 114 12.48 3.53 2.53
N GLY A 115 12.56 2.46 1.73
CA GLY A 115 11.57 1.39 1.73
C GLY A 115 10.50 1.50 0.67
N CYS A 116 10.72 2.28 -0.39
CA CYS A 116 9.88 2.25 -1.59
C CYS A 116 9.99 0.87 -2.26
N GLU A 117 8.86 0.27 -2.58
CA GLU A 117 8.77 -1.09 -3.10
C GLU A 117 8.52 -1.13 -4.61
N VAL A 118 7.90 -0.07 -5.14
CA VAL A 118 7.59 0.06 -6.56
C VAL A 118 7.72 1.52 -6.97
N THR A 119 8.43 1.78 -8.05
CA THR A 119 8.43 3.09 -8.71
C THR A 119 8.10 2.95 -10.19
N THR A 120 7.74 4.05 -10.82
CA THR A 120 7.63 4.18 -12.27
C THR A 120 8.58 5.25 -12.77
N LEU A 121 8.62 5.44 -14.07
CA LEU A 121 9.43 6.49 -14.71
C LEU A 121 8.52 7.63 -15.14
N GLY A 122 8.87 8.85 -14.75
CA GLY A 122 8.28 10.06 -15.28
C GLY A 122 9.07 10.56 -16.50
N ASN A 123 8.86 11.81 -16.90
CA ASN A 123 9.56 12.38 -18.05
C ASN A 123 11.02 12.72 -17.71
N HIS A 124 11.33 13.11 -16.49
CA HIS A 124 12.66 13.53 -16.09
C HIS A 124 13.68 12.39 -15.99
N GLU A 125 13.26 11.17 -15.81
CA GLU A 125 14.16 10.01 -15.90
C GLU A 125 14.76 9.85 -17.29
N PHE A 126 14.17 10.50 -18.31
CA PHE A 126 14.66 10.49 -19.70
C PHE A 126 15.43 11.75 -20.11
N ASP A 127 15.74 12.69 -19.21
CA ASP A 127 16.46 13.92 -19.54
C ASP A 127 17.86 13.64 -20.10
N TYR A 128 18.52 12.60 -19.63
CA TYR A 128 19.75 12.07 -20.22
C TYR A 128 19.50 11.02 -21.32
N ARG A 129 18.30 11.02 -21.91
CA ARG A 129 17.84 10.08 -22.95
C ARG A 129 17.82 8.62 -22.45
N SER A 130 17.47 7.72 -23.34
CA SER A 130 17.41 6.28 -23.01
C SER A 130 18.77 5.69 -22.62
N GLU A 131 19.85 6.24 -23.12
CA GLU A 131 21.21 5.81 -22.77
C GLU A 131 21.53 6.19 -21.33
N GLY A 132 21.28 7.42 -20.91
CA GLY A 132 21.49 7.84 -19.53
C GLY A 132 20.62 7.11 -18.54
N LEU A 133 19.35 6.84 -18.87
CA LEU A 133 18.49 5.98 -18.07
C LEU A 133 19.07 4.56 -17.94
N ALA A 134 19.55 3.96 -19.03
CA ALA A 134 20.17 2.64 -18.99
C ALA A 134 21.43 2.61 -18.13
N ASN A 135 22.26 3.66 -18.18
CA ASN A 135 23.43 3.82 -17.35
C ASN A 135 23.06 3.91 -15.87
N MET A 136 22.05 4.71 -15.54
CA MET A 136 21.53 4.84 -14.17
C MET A 136 21.02 3.50 -13.63
N LEU A 137 20.20 2.79 -14.37
CA LEU A 137 19.68 1.48 -13.97
C LEU A 137 20.79 0.43 -13.79
N ASN A 138 21.80 0.44 -14.67
CA ASN A 138 22.97 -0.43 -14.51
C ASN A 138 23.80 -0.08 -13.27
N SER A 139 23.96 1.22 -12.98
CA SER A 139 24.66 1.68 -11.77
C SER A 139 23.89 1.29 -10.50
N ALA A 140 22.58 1.45 -10.50
CA ALA A 140 21.73 1.00 -9.40
C ALA A 140 21.88 -0.51 -9.16
N LYS A 141 21.79 -1.31 -10.22
CA LYS A 141 21.99 -2.76 -10.14
C LYS A 141 23.40 -3.14 -9.64
N ALA A 142 24.42 -2.43 -10.09
CA ALA A 142 25.82 -2.71 -9.70
C ALA A 142 26.12 -2.35 -8.25
N SER A 143 25.37 -1.43 -7.64
CA SER A 143 25.55 -1.03 -6.24
C SER A 143 25.25 -2.17 -5.26
N GLY A 144 24.34 -3.09 -5.63
CA GLY A 144 23.87 -4.15 -4.75
C GLY A 144 22.87 -3.68 -3.68
N ASP A 145 22.49 -2.40 -3.70
CA ASP A 145 21.49 -1.86 -2.80
C ASP A 145 20.08 -2.36 -3.17
N VAL A 146 19.16 -2.32 -2.22
CA VAL A 146 17.74 -2.59 -2.49
C VAL A 146 17.18 -1.48 -3.39
N GLN A 147 16.47 -1.87 -4.43
CA GLN A 147 15.82 -0.96 -5.37
C GLN A 147 14.30 -1.17 -5.33
N PRO A 148 13.49 -0.16 -5.65
CA PRO A 148 12.05 -0.31 -5.83
C PRO A 148 11.70 -1.29 -6.93
#